data_c4064c0531dc8cd6a24407f671fde1a2
#
_entry.id   c4064c0531dc8cd6a24407f671fde1a2
#
_cell.length_a   1.000
_cell.length_b   1.000
_cell.length_c   1.000
_cell.angle_alpha   90.00
_cell.angle_beta   90.00
_cell.angle_gamma   90.00
#
_symmetry.space_group_name_H-M   'P 1'
#
loop_
_entity.id
_entity.type
_entity.pdbx_description
1 polymer ?
#
loop_
_entity_poly.entity_id
_entity_poly.type
_entity_poly.pdbx_seq_one_letter_code
_entity_poly.pdbx_strand_id
1 'polypeptide(L)'
;MNLVDFLIKYGINSTSNFDLKYILNDLNISGKVLMRNELNKIKTTKKSNIIMNLQTSKDDGSHWVCIHKSCINNYYFDPYGVLPTKEVYKYFDQPFHYNKIQIQQEGMECCGQLSLYVLYKLNTTNDSFDDIISNMKKEINYILK
;
A
#
# COMPACT_ATOMS: atom_id res chain seq x y z
N MET A 1 13.17 8.89 -4.74
CA MET A 1 12.09 9.38 -5.63
C MET A 1 10.98 9.97 -4.77
N ASN A 2 10.51 11.17 -5.07
CA ASN A 2 9.32 11.69 -4.40
C ASN A 2 8.05 11.14 -5.05
N LEU A 3 6.88 11.46 -4.50
CA LEU A 3 5.61 10.91 -5.00
C LEU A 3 5.33 11.35 -6.44
N VAL A 4 5.60 12.61 -6.77
CA VAL A 4 5.38 13.14 -8.13
C VAL A 4 6.18 12.33 -9.14
N ASP A 5 7.47 12.14 -8.90
CA ASP A 5 8.35 11.38 -9.80
C ASP A 5 7.91 9.91 -9.89
N PHE A 6 7.47 9.34 -8.78
CA PHE A 6 6.96 7.96 -8.74
C PHE A 6 5.72 7.81 -9.61
N LEU A 7 4.77 8.74 -9.51
CA LEU A 7 3.55 8.71 -10.31
C LEU A 7 3.82 9.00 -11.79
N ILE A 8 4.79 9.85 -12.10
CA ILE A 8 5.22 10.06 -13.48
C ILE A 8 5.76 8.75 -14.07
N LYS A 9 6.56 8.03 -13.31
CA LYS A 9 7.16 6.78 -13.77
C LYS A 9 6.15 5.64 -13.92
N TYR A 10 5.24 5.49 -12.96
CA TYR A 10 4.34 4.32 -12.90
C TYR A 10 2.90 4.63 -13.26
N GLY A 11 2.57 5.89 -13.51
CA GLY A 11 1.25 6.30 -13.96
C GLY A 11 0.27 6.57 -12.84
N ILE A 12 -0.92 7.04 -13.22
CA ILE A 12 -2.00 7.41 -12.30
C ILE A 12 -3.29 6.65 -12.58
N ASN A 13 -3.29 5.76 -13.55
CA ASN A 13 -4.46 4.95 -13.92
C ASN A 13 -4.52 3.69 -13.06
N SER A 14 -5.69 3.07 -13.04
CA SER A 14 -5.88 1.82 -12.31
C SER A 14 -4.87 0.76 -12.75
N THR A 15 -4.45 -0.07 -11.81
CA THR A 15 -3.45 -1.11 -12.03
C THR A 15 -4.04 -2.50 -11.82
N SER A 16 -3.59 -3.45 -12.63
CA SER A 16 -3.89 -4.86 -12.43
C SER A 16 -2.89 -5.49 -11.45
N ASN A 17 -3.19 -6.73 -11.00
CA ASN A 17 -2.24 -7.50 -10.20
C ASN A 17 -0.91 -7.74 -10.95
N PHE A 18 -0.94 -7.87 -12.27
CA PHE A 18 0.26 -8.03 -13.08
C PHE A 18 1.10 -6.76 -13.10
N ASP A 19 0.46 -5.59 -13.23
CA ASP A 19 1.13 -4.29 -13.16
C ASP A 19 1.84 -4.11 -11.82
N LEU A 20 1.15 -4.45 -10.73
CA LEU A 20 1.69 -4.30 -9.38
C LEU A 20 2.89 -5.23 -9.14
N LYS A 21 2.80 -6.47 -9.62
CA LYS A 21 3.94 -7.41 -9.54
C LYS A 21 5.13 -6.91 -10.33
N TYR A 22 4.90 -6.35 -11.51
CA TYR A 22 5.94 -5.77 -12.34
C TYR A 22 6.65 -4.63 -11.60
N ILE A 23 5.87 -3.72 -11.00
CA ILE A 23 6.44 -2.56 -10.30
C ILE A 23 7.22 -2.99 -9.06
N LEU A 24 6.70 -3.95 -8.27
CA LEU A 24 7.45 -4.50 -7.13
C LEU A 24 8.81 -5.04 -7.58
N ASN A 25 8.83 -5.77 -8.68
CA ASN A 25 10.07 -6.31 -9.24
C ASN A 25 11.01 -5.18 -9.70
N ASP A 26 10.48 -4.19 -10.39
CA ASP A 26 11.24 -3.03 -10.86
C ASP A 26 11.85 -2.24 -9.69
N LEU A 27 11.12 -2.14 -8.58
CA LEU A 27 11.60 -1.49 -7.35
C LEU A 27 12.52 -2.38 -6.52
N ASN A 28 12.71 -3.62 -6.92
CA ASN A 28 13.52 -4.61 -6.20
C ASN A 28 12.98 -4.87 -4.78
N ILE A 29 11.66 -4.89 -4.64
CA ILE A 29 10.97 -5.20 -3.39
C ILE A 29 10.41 -6.63 -3.47
N SER A 30 10.83 -7.48 -2.53
CA SER A 30 10.26 -8.81 -2.38
C SER A 30 8.88 -8.66 -1.73
N GLY A 31 7.83 -8.92 -2.50
CA GLY A 31 6.46 -8.72 -2.03
C GLY A 31 5.47 -9.64 -2.73
N LYS A 32 4.25 -9.64 -2.19
CA LYS A 32 3.13 -10.43 -2.73
C LYS A 32 1.98 -9.51 -3.11
N VAL A 33 1.23 -9.91 -4.13
CA VAL A 33 0.00 -9.25 -4.54
C VAL A 33 -1.14 -10.24 -4.32
N LEU A 34 -2.10 -9.89 -3.47
CA LEU A 34 -3.15 -10.79 -3.00
C LEU A 34 -4.52 -10.12 -3.08
N MET A 35 -5.56 -10.97 -3.10
CA MET A 35 -6.93 -10.55 -2.81
C MET A 35 -7.18 -10.73 -1.30
N ARG A 36 -8.16 -10.01 -0.74
CA ARG A 36 -8.43 -9.99 0.70
C ARG A 36 -8.60 -11.38 1.31
N ASN A 37 -9.35 -12.26 0.64
CA ASN A 37 -9.61 -13.61 1.14
C ASN A 37 -8.39 -14.54 1.07
N GLU A 38 -7.34 -14.14 0.37
CA GLU A 38 -6.10 -14.92 0.28
C GLU A 38 -5.14 -14.65 1.44
N LEU A 39 -5.33 -13.53 2.15
CA LEU A 39 -4.44 -13.15 3.25
C LEU A 39 -4.39 -14.21 4.36
N ASN A 40 -5.52 -14.85 4.65
CA ASN A 40 -5.62 -15.90 5.67
C ASN A 40 -4.90 -17.19 5.28
N LYS A 41 -4.56 -17.36 4.02
CA LYS A 41 -3.94 -18.60 3.50
C LYS A 41 -2.42 -18.55 3.51
N ILE A 42 -1.82 -17.39 3.76
CA ILE A 42 -0.37 -17.24 3.80
C ILE A 42 0.11 -17.25 5.24
N LYS A 43 1.32 -17.77 5.45
CA LYS A 43 1.95 -17.74 6.77
C LYS A 43 2.47 -16.35 7.09
N THR A 44 2.27 -15.92 8.33
CA THR A 44 2.89 -14.71 8.83
C THR A 44 4.40 -14.93 9.00
N THR A 45 5.19 -14.09 8.39
CA THR A 45 6.65 -14.13 8.48
C THR A 45 7.14 -12.90 9.25
N LYS A 46 8.42 -12.89 9.65
CA LYS A 46 9.02 -11.73 10.35
C LYS A 46 9.06 -10.49 9.49
N LYS A 47 9.19 -10.65 8.18
CA LYS A 47 9.21 -9.55 7.20
C LYS A 47 8.29 -9.89 6.06
N SER A 48 7.44 -8.94 5.68
CA SER A 48 6.61 -9.10 4.49
C SER A 48 6.19 -7.74 3.92
N ASN A 49 6.04 -7.71 2.61
CA ASN A 49 5.45 -6.61 1.87
C ASN A 49 4.31 -7.20 1.05
N ILE A 50 3.11 -6.66 1.24
CA ILE A 50 1.91 -7.18 0.58
C ILE A 50 1.13 -6.01 0.01
N ILE A 51 0.76 -6.13 -1.26
CA ILE A 51 -0.27 -5.30 -1.88
C ILE A 51 -1.53 -6.17 -1.93
N MET A 52 -2.59 -5.69 -1.31
CA MET A 52 -3.82 -6.47 -1.20
C MET A 52 -5.00 -5.70 -1.77
N ASN A 53 -5.82 -6.40 -2.56
CA ASN A 53 -7.10 -5.85 -2.97
C ASN A 53 -8.14 -6.10 -1.87
N LEU A 54 -8.92 -5.07 -1.53
CA LEU A 54 -9.95 -5.19 -0.50
C LEU A 54 -11.15 -6.02 -0.93
N GLN A 55 -11.31 -6.27 -2.21
CA GLN A 55 -12.31 -7.22 -2.70
C GLN A 55 -11.78 -8.64 -2.60
N THR A 56 -12.68 -9.59 -2.63
CA THR A 56 -12.31 -11.00 -2.65
C THR A 56 -11.97 -11.45 -4.07
N SER A 57 -11.38 -12.64 -4.21
CA SER A 57 -11.04 -13.21 -5.51
C SER A 57 -12.26 -13.50 -6.39
N LYS A 58 -13.49 -13.43 -5.84
CA LYS A 58 -14.75 -13.59 -6.59
C LYS A 58 -15.28 -12.31 -7.19
N ASP A 59 -14.71 -11.16 -6.79
CA ASP A 59 -15.13 -9.83 -7.22
C ASP A 59 -14.09 -9.24 -8.17
N ASP A 60 -14.49 -8.18 -8.90
CA ASP A 60 -13.52 -7.39 -9.66
C ASP A 60 -12.68 -6.57 -8.68
N GLY A 61 -11.36 -6.64 -8.80
CA GLY A 61 -10.46 -5.88 -7.94
C GLY A 61 -10.59 -4.38 -8.19
N SER A 62 -10.95 -3.61 -7.16
CA SER A 62 -11.22 -2.18 -7.30
C SER A 62 -10.39 -1.29 -6.39
N HIS A 63 -9.85 -1.79 -5.29
CA HIS A 63 -9.12 -0.96 -4.33
C HIS A 63 -7.94 -1.70 -3.71
N TRP A 64 -6.76 -1.09 -3.86
CA TRP A 64 -5.51 -1.67 -3.37
C TRP A 64 -5.04 -0.96 -2.11
N VAL A 65 -4.57 -1.74 -1.16
CA VAL A 65 -3.95 -1.30 0.10
C VAL A 65 -2.62 -2.04 0.27
N CYS A 66 -1.81 -1.64 1.26
CA CYS A 66 -0.59 -2.39 1.51
C CYS A 66 -0.36 -2.71 2.98
N ILE A 67 0.39 -3.78 3.19
CA ILE A 67 0.83 -4.27 4.48
C ILE A 67 2.35 -4.32 4.44
N HIS A 68 2.97 -3.75 5.47
CA HIS A 68 4.42 -3.86 5.67
C HIS A 68 4.69 -4.39 7.05
N LYS A 69 5.40 -5.48 7.13
CA LYS A 69 5.83 -6.09 8.39
C LYS A 69 7.35 -6.18 8.43
N SER A 70 7.93 -5.71 9.52
CA SER A 70 9.35 -5.85 9.80
C SER A 70 9.53 -6.35 11.23
N CYS A 71 10.79 -6.58 11.64
CA CYS A 71 11.07 -7.09 12.99
C CYS A 71 10.58 -6.16 14.11
N ILE A 72 10.48 -4.85 13.81
CA ILE A 72 10.15 -3.82 14.81
C ILE A 72 8.92 -3.01 14.46
N ASN A 73 8.46 -3.01 13.21
CA ASN A 73 7.39 -2.15 12.75
C ASN A 73 6.39 -2.93 11.91
N ASN A 74 5.11 -2.66 12.16
CA ASN A 74 3.99 -3.25 11.44
C ASN A 74 3.07 -2.13 10.98
N TYR A 75 2.85 -2.00 9.66
CA TYR A 75 2.07 -0.93 9.09
C TYR A 75 1.04 -1.44 8.10
N TYR A 76 -0.12 -0.80 8.12
CA TYR A 76 -1.17 -0.96 7.13
C TYR A 76 -1.47 0.41 6.52
N PHE A 77 -1.54 0.48 5.20
CA PHE A 77 -1.84 1.73 4.50
C PHE A 77 -3.03 1.53 3.57
N ASP A 78 -4.05 2.36 3.74
CA ASP A 78 -5.18 2.48 2.82
C ASP A 78 -5.15 3.90 2.24
N PRO A 79 -5.05 4.06 0.91
CA PRO A 79 -5.09 5.38 0.29
C PRO A 79 -6.30 6.23 0.69
N TYR A 80 -7.44 5.61 1.02
CA TYR A 80 -8.63 6.33 1.49
C TYR A 80 -8.67 6.55 3.01
N GLY A 81 -7.73 5.99 3.77
CA GLY A 81 -7.71 6.14 5.22
C GLY A 81 -8.82 5.42 5.96
N VAL A 82 -9.41 4.39 5.35
CA VAL A 82 -10.46 3.58 5.96
C VAL A 82 -9.83 2.56 6.92
N LEU A 83 -10.56 2.20 7.97
CA LEU A 83 -10.10 1.25 8.98
C LEU A 83 -9.73 -0.11 8.35
N PRO A 84 -8.69 -0.77 8.88
CA PRO A 84 -8.30 -2.10 8.40
C PRO A 84 -9.43 -3.11 8.59
N THR A 85 -9.47 -4.12 7.72
CA THR A 85 -10.42 -5.22 7.82
C THR A 85 -9.99 -6.22 8.91
N LYS A 86 -10.92 -7.08 9.32
CA LYS A 86 -10.64 -8.12 10.33
C LYS A 86 -9.49 -9.05 9.92
N GLU A 87 -9.35 -9.32 8.62
CA GLU A 87 -8.28 -10.18 8.11
C GLU A 87 -6.90 -9.58 8.39
N VAL A 88 -6.76 -8.25 8.33
CA VAL A 88 -5.51 -7.56 8.62
C VAL A 88 -5.14 -7.68 10.11
N TYR A 89 -6.10 -7.49 10.99
CA TYR A 89 -5.88 -7.67 12.43
C TYR A 89 -5.43 -9.09 12.76
N LYS A 90 -6.06 -10.08 12.14
CA LYS A 90 -5.69 -11.47 12.32
C LYS A 90 -4.30 -11.78 11.77
N TYR A 91 -3.95 -11.21 10.62
CA TYR A 91 -2.66 -11.43 9.99
C TYR A 91 -1.51 -10.93 10.87
N PHE A 92 -1.61 -9.70 11.39
CA PHE A 92 -0.57 -9.15 12.25
C PHE A 92 -0.49 -9.87 13.60
N ASP A 93 -1.62 -10.20 14.20
CA ASP A 93 -1.71 -10.83 15.52
C ASP A 93 -0.85 -10.12 16.58
N GLN A 94 -0.65 -8.82 16.43
CA GLN A 94 0.11 -7.94 17.32
C GLN A 94 -0.19 -6.50 16.93
N PRO A 95 0.18 -5.52 17.78
CA PRO A 95 -0.10 -4.11 17.47
C PRO A 95 0.53 -3.68 16.16
N PHE A 96 -0.20 -2.86 15.40
CA PHE A 96 0.27 -2.27 14.15
C PHE A 96 -0.29 -0.85 14.01
N HIS A 97 0.35 -0.05 13.17
CA HIS A 97 -0.08 1.31 12.88
C HIS A 97 -0.73 1.37 11.50
N TYR A 98 -1.71 2.26 11.35
CA TYR A 98 -2.35 2.51 10.06
C TYR A 98 -2.66 3.99 9.92
N ASN A 99 -2.79 4.46 8.67
CA ASN A 99 -3.11 5.85 8.41
C ASN A 99 -4.60 6.11 8.63
N LYS A 100 -4.88 7.27 9.23
CA LYS A 100 -6.24 7.78 9.42
C LYS A 100 -6.56 8.93 8.46
N ILE A 101 -5.55 9.42 7.75
CA ILE A 101 -5.64 10.51 6.80
C ILE A 101 -5.90 9.93 5.42
N GLN A 102 -6.90 10.46 4.73
CA GLN A 102 -7.17 10.14 3.33
C GLN A 102 -6.13 10.82 2.44
N ILE A 103 -5.46 10.04 1.61
CA ILE A 103 -4.50 10.54 0.63
C ILE A 103 -5.15 10.63 -0.75
N GLN A 104 -5.74 9.53 -1.21
CA GLN A 104 -6.39 9.48 -2.51
C GLN A 104 -7.75 10.17 -2.43
N GLN A 105 -7.99 11.08 -3.36
CA GLN A 105 -9.26 11.76 -3.46
C GLN A 105 -10.20 11.03 -4.40
N GLU A 106 -11.50 11.28 -4.24
CA GLU A 106 -12.51 10.71 -5.10
C GLU A 106 -12.24 11.04 -6.57
N GLY A 107 -12.40 10.06 -7.44
CA GLY A 107 -12.09 10.19 -8.86
C GLY A 107 -10.67 9.81 -9.25
N MET A 108 -9.75 9.70 -8.30
CA MET A 108 -8.40 9.19 -8.58
C MET A 108 -8.42 7.66 -8.64
N GLU A 109 -7.56 7.08 -9.47
CA GLU A 109 -7.51 5.63 -9.69
C GLU A 109 -6.14 5.02 -9.34
N CYS A 110 -5.30 5.75 -8.61
CA CYS A 110 -3.92 5.37 -8.36
C CYS A 110 -3.68 4.69 -7.01
N CYS A 111 -4.68 4.02 -6.45
CA CYS A 111 -4.53 3.34 -5.15
C CYS A 111 -3.38 2.33 -5.13
N GLY A 112 -3.17 1.60 -6.22
CA GLY A 112 -2.06 0.66 -6.35
C GLY A 112 -0.70 1.36 -6.30
N GLN A 113 -0.54 2.44 -7.04
CA GLN A 113 0.70 3.20 -7.06
C GLN A 113 0.99 3.87 -5.72
N LEU A 114 -0.04 4.41 -5.05
CA LEU A 114 0.13 5.02 -3.72
C LEU A 114 0.56 3.97 -2.69
N SER A 115 -0.03 2.79 -2.74
CA SER A 115 0.34 1.67 -1.87
C SER A 115 1.78 1.20 -2.12
N LEU A 116 2.17 1.10 -3.39
CA LEU A 116 3.54 0.77 -3.78
C LEU A 116 4.53 1.83 -3.30
N TYR A 117 4.16 3.10 -3.39
CA TYR A 117 5.03 4.19 -2.94
C TYR A 117 5.32 4.10 -1.44
N VAL A 118 4.31 3.77 -0.63
CA VAL A 118 4.50 3.56 0.81
C VAL A 118 5.48 2.42 1.05
N LEU A 119 5.30 1.28 0.37
CA LEU A 119 6.24 0.16 0.49
C LEU A 119 7.65 0.55 0.04
N TYR A 120 7.76 1.30 -1.05
CA TYR A 120 9.04 1.80 -1.55
C TYR A 120 9.76 2.64 -0.48
N LYS A 121 9.06 3.59 0.12
CA LYS A 121 9.65 4.45 1.16
C LYS A 121 10.02 3.66 2.41
N LEU A 122 9.16 2.76 2.86
CA LEU A 122 9.44 1.94 4.05
C LEU A 122 10.63 1.01 3.87
N ASN A 123 10.88 0.55 2.64
CA ASN A 123 11.98 -0.39 2.35
C ASN A 123 13.30 0.32 1.97
N THR A 124 13.26 1.57 1.55
CA THR A 124 14.45 2.25 1.01
C THR A 124 14.91 3.47 1.78
N THR A 125 14.11 3.94 2.76
CA THR A 125 14.44 5.11 3.58
C THR A 125 14.26 4.80 5.06
N ASN A 126 14.73 5.71 5.92
CA ASN A 126 14.49 5.67 7.36
C ASN A 126 13.34 6.60 7.77
N ASP A 127 12.57 7.11 6.81
CA ASP A 127 11.44 7.97 7.10
C ASP A 127 10.40 7.21 7.95
N SER A 128 9.83 7.89 8.93
CA SER A 128 8.75 7.29 9.72
C SER A 128 7.49 7.14 8.86
N PHE A 129 6.65 6.19 9.23
CA PHE A 129 5.37 5.98 8.53
C PHE A 129 4.53 7.27 8.55
N ASP A 130 4.47 7.95 9.70
CA ASP A 130 3.70 9.20 9.83
C ASP A 130 4.24 10.30 8.91
N ASP A 131 5.56 10.43 8.78
CA ASP A 131 6.18 11.40 7.87
C ASP A 131 5.90 11.06 6.41
N ILE A 132 5.96 9.79 6.04
CA ILE A 132 5.63 9.33 4.69
C ILE A 132 4.19 9.74 4.35
N ILE A 133 3.24 9.44 5.22
CA ILE A 133 1.82 9.76 5.03
C ILE A 133 1.62 11.28 4.95
N SER A 134 2.20 12.04 5.87
CA SER A 134 2.09 13.49 5.92
C SER A 134 2.63 14.15 4.66
N ASN A 135 3.79 13.70 4.18
CA ASN A 135 4.40 14.21 2.97
C ASN A 135 3.59 13.85 1.72
N MET A 136 3.06 12.64 1.66
CA MET A 136 2.17 12.23 0.56
C MET A 136 0.94 13.14 0.49
N LYS A 137 0.34 13.45 1.63
CA LYS A 137 -0.84 14.35 1.68
C LYS A 137 -0.51 15.74 1.12
N LYS A 138 0.64 16.28 1.50
CA LYS A 138 1.10 17.58 0.99
C LYS A 138 1.34 17.54 -0.52
N GLU A 139 1.99 16.51 -1.02
CA GLU A 139 2.29 16.37 -2.44
C GLU A 139 1.01 16.21 -3.27
N ILE A 140 0.05 15.40 -2.81
CA ILE A 140 -1.24 15.22 -3.48
C ILE A 140 -2.01 16.56 -3.52
N ASN A 141 -2.06 17.28 -2.41
CA ASN A 141 -2.73 18.57 -2.37
C ASN A 141 -2.08 19.58 -3.32
N TYR A 142 -0.77 19.55 -3.46
CA TYR A 142 -0.04 20.39 -4.40
C TYR A 142 -0.37 20.03 -5.86
N ILE A 143 -0.40 18.76 -6.19
CA ILE A 143 -0.71 18.28 -7.55
C ILE A 143 -2.13 18.68 -7.98
N LEU A 144 -3.08 18.67 -7.04
CA LEU A 144 -4.50 18.93 -7.33
C LEU A 144 -4.85 20.43 -7.35
N LYS A 145 -3.92 21.30 -7.05
CA LYS A 145 -4.12 22.76 -7.21
C LYS A 145 -3.96 23.17 -8.70
#